data_2955321b4f756c97bc66f4685b352941
#
_entry.id   2955321b4f756c97bc66f4685b352941
#
_cell.length_a   1.000
_cell.length_b   1.000
_cell.length_c   1.000
_cell.angle_alpha   90.00
_cell.angle_beta   90.00
_cell.angle_gamma   90.00
#
_symmetry.space_group_name_H-M   'P 1'
#
loop_
_entity.id
_entity.type
_entity.pdbx_description
1 polymer ?
#
loop_
_entity_poly.entity_id
_entity_poly.type
_entity_poly.pdbx_seq_one_letter_code
_entity_poly.pdbx_strand_id
1 'polypeptide(L)'
;QGTSGPYGDFLDHTIDRVVDIGLIVAIGFNSEFGVDLSLALGAALLTLMGSYMGTQAQSVGLGRIYGGFSRADRMVITVLGMILASLQAAGIFALTVTITGDFGSFLVLGLEEMNGFGIAVVFSAWGGMYTFITRFISARGMLLGSVPES
;
A
#
# COMPACT_ATOMS: atom_id res chain seq x y z
N GLN A 1 -2.64 13.20 29.01
CA GLN A 1 -3.11 13.92 27.82
C GLN A 1 -1.86 14.48 27.15
N GLY A 2 -1.27 13.67 26.23
CA GLY A 2 -0.10 14.06 25.48
C GLY A 2 -0.49 15.06 24.41
N THR A 3 -0.06 16.28 24.52
CA THR A 3 0.02 17.23 23.43
C THR A 3 1.10 16.71 22.48
N SER A 4 0.71 15.97 21.45
CA SER A 4 1.61 15.64 20.37
C SER A 4 1.95 16.97 19.67
N GLY A 5 3.14 17.49 19.95
CA GLY A 5 3.63 18.69 19.26
C GLY A 5 3.91 18.40 17.79
N PRO A 6 4.13 19.44 16.96
CA PRO A 6 4.42 19.27 15.52
C PRO A 6 5.55 18.29 15.22
N TYR A 7 6.52 18.18 16.10
CA TYR A 7 7.62 17.22 16.00
C TYR A 7 7.15 15.76 16.20
N GLY A 8 6.24 15.52 17.14
CA GLY A 8 5.66 14.19 17.35
C GLY A 8 4.86 13.70 16.13
N ASP A 9 4.05 14.60 15.56
CA ASP A 9 3.26 14.30 14.36
C ASP A 9 4.18 14.02 13.14
N PHE A 10 5.24 14.82 12.97
CA PHE A 10 6.25 14.59 11.94
C PHE A 10 6.96 13.23 12.11
N LEU A 11 7.38 12.91 13.32
CA LEU A 11 8.09 11.67 13.63
C LEU A 11 7.19 10.44 13.41
N ASP A 12 5.95 10.50 13.87
CA ASP A 12 4.95 9.45 13.69
C ASP A 12 4.75 9.15 12.20
N HIS A 13 4.47 10.16 11.40
CA HIS A 13 4.30 9.99 9.96
C HIS A 13 5.55 9.48 9.25
N THR A 14 6.74 9.85 9.72
CA THR A 14 8.00 9.40 9.11
C THR A 14 8.24 7.93 9.43
N ILE A 15 8.14 7.55 10.70
CA ILE A 15 8.33 6.15 11.13
C ILE A 15 7.31 5.25 10.46
N ASP A 16 6.07 5.69 10.39
CA ASP A 16 5.01 4.97 9.70
C ASP A 16 5.37 4.63 8.25
N ARG A 17 5.94 5.58 7.51
CA ARG A 17 6.37 5.32 6.12
C ARG A 17 7.52 4.33 6.05
N VAL A 18 8.51 4.47 6.92
CA VAL A 18 9.65 3.56 6.96
C VAL A 18 9.19 2.13 7.26
N VAL A 19 8.28 1.95 8.23
CA VAL A 19 7.76 0.63 8.58
C VAL A 19 6.91 0.03 7.46
N ASP A 20 5.95 0.79 6.90
CA ASP A 20 5.07 0.32 5.83
C ASP A 20 5.88 -0.15 4.60
N ILE A 21 6.84 0.67 4.16
CA ILE A 21 7.68 0.36 2.99
C ILE A 21 8.65 -0.76 3.33
N GLY A 22 9.27 -0.70 4.50
CA GLY A 22 10.24 -1.69 4.96
C GLY A 22 9.67 -3.09 5.03
N LEU A 23 8.42 -3.25 5.50
CA LEU A 23 7.74 -4.55 5.54
C LEU A 23 7.51 -5.12 4.13
N ILE A 24 7.02 -4.31 3.20
CA ILE A 24 6.79 -4.77 1.82
C ILE A 24 8.10 -5.17 1.15
N VAL A 25 9.14 -4.35 1.31
CA VAL A 25 10.46 -4.62 0.72
C VAL A 25 11.12 -5.84 1.37
N ALA A 26 10.98 -6.02 2.69
CA ALA A 26 11.52 -7.19 3.39
C ALA A 26 10.89 -8.50 2.88
N ILE A 27 9.60 -8.49 2.51
CA ILE A 27 8.95 -9.65 1.88
C ILE A 27 9.65 -10.00 0.57
N GLY A 28 9.95 -9.00 -0.28
CA GLY A 28 10.60 -9.24 -1.57
C GLY A 28 12.09 -9.63 -1.48
N PHE A 29 12.78 -9.28 -0.39
CA PHE A 29 14.17 -9.70 -0.17
C PHE A 29 14.31 -11.16 0.21
N ASN A 30 13.27 -11.79 0.72
CA ASN A 30 13.30 -13.20 1.08
C ASN A 30 12.69 -14.05 -0.04
N SER A 31 13.54 -14.71 -0.80
CA SER A 31 13.12 -15.58 -1.91
C SER A 31 12.22 -16.76 -1.49
N GLU A 32 12.28 -17.18 -0.23
CA GLU A 32 11.43 -18.25 0.30
C GLU A 32 9.96 -17.81 0.42
N PHE A 33 9.69 -16.50 0.41
CA PHE A 33 8.32 -15.97 0.48
C PHE A 33 7.60 -15.99 -0.87
N GLY A 34 8.29 -16.36 -1.96
CA GLY A 34 7.69 -16.53 -3.28
C GLY A 34 7.16 -15.22 -3.90
N VAL A 35 7.71 -14.08 -3.48
CA VAL A 35 7.38 -12.75 -4.01
C VAL A 35 8.64 -12.13 -4.60
N ASP A 36 8.59 -11.78 -5.89
CA ASP A 36 9.71 -11.13 -6.54
C ASP A 36 10.01 -9.76 -5.93
N LEU A 37 11.30 -9.45 -5.79
CA LEU A 37 11.76 -8.16 -5.30
C LEU A 37 11.25 -6.99 -6.15
N SER A 38 11.18 -7.16 -7.48
CA SER A 38 10.65 -6.16 -8.40
C SER A 38 9.19 -5.82 -8.12
N LEU A 39 8.36 -6.83 -7.82
CA LEU A 39 6.97 -6.66 -7.44
C LEU A 39 6.84 -5.96 -6.09
N ALA A 40 7.63 -6.38 -5.09
CA ALA A 40 7.64 -5.75 -3.78
C ALA A 40 8.06 -4.27 -3.85
N LEU A 41 9.10 -3.95 -4.63
CA LEU A 41 9.53 -2.57 -4.87
C LEU A 41 8.45 -1.75 -5.58
N GLY A 42 7.78 -2.31 -6.57
CA GLY A 42 6.64 -1.67 -7.24
C GLY A 42 5.50 -1.37 -6.27
N ALA A 43 5.12 -2.33 -5.42
CA ALA A 43 4.11 -2.15 -4.39
C ALA A 43 4.50 -1.09 -3.35
N ALA A 44 5.77 -1.07 -2.93
CA ALA A 44 6.31 -0.06 -2.02
C ALA A 44 6.24 1.33 -2.64
N LEU A 45 6.63 1.47 -3.92
CA LEU A 45 6.56 2.72 -4.66
C LEU A 45 5.11 3.23 -4.78
N LEU A 46 4.17 2.38 -5.16
CA LEU A 46 2.75 2.75 -5.26
C LEU A 46 2.17 3.17 -3.91
N THR A 47 2.55 2.48 -2.84
CA THR A 47 2.18 2.83 -1.46
C THR A 47 2.73 4.20 -1.06
N LEU A 48 4.00 4.48 -1.41
CA LEU A 48 4.64 5.76 -1.17
C LEU A 48 3.97 6.88 -1.96
N MET A 49 3.69 6.65 -3.25
CA MET A 49 3.02 7.63 -4.12
C MET A 49 1.62 7.97 -3.64
N GLY A 50 0.83 6.99 -3.18
CA GLY A 50 -0.47 7.24 -2.57
C GLY A 50 -0.39 8.13 -1.32
N SER A 51 0.66 7.97 -0.52
CA SER A 51 0.92 8.81 0.65
C SER A 51 1.42 10.20 0.28
N TYR A 52 2.34 10.27 -0.68
CA TYR A 52 2.91 11.51 -1.21
C TYR A 52 1.81 12.45 -1.73
N MET A 53 0.80 11.93 -2.43
CA MET A 53 -0.32 12.74 -2.91
C MET A 53 -1.07 13.45 -1.77
N GLY A 54 -1.16 12.84 -0.58
CA GLY A 54 -1.76 13.49 0.59
C GLY A 54 -0.95 14.69 1.08
N THR A 55 0.36 14.54 1.20
CA THR A 55 1.27 15.63 1.61
C THR A 55 1.37 16.72 0.54
N GLN A 56 1.39 16.32 -0.73
CA GLN A 56 1.42 17.25 -1.85
C GLN A 56 0.15 18.13 -1.92
N ALA A 57 -1.02 17.55 -1.66
CA ALA A 57 -2.26 18.32 -1.58
C ALA A 57 -2.20 19.37 -0.45
N GLN A 58 -1.67 19.01 0.71
CA GLN A 58 -1.49 19.93 1.83
C GLN A 58 -0.48 21.05 1.50
N SER A 59 0.58 20.74 0.76
CA SER A 59 1.61 21.74 0.40
C SER A 59 1.09 22.86 -0.52
N VAL A 60 0.04 22.57 -1.28
CA VAL A 60 -0.64 23.58 -2.13
C VAL A 60 -1.86 24.22 -1.46
N GLY A 61 -1.99 24.09 -0.13
CA GLY A 61 -3.02 24.74 0.66
C GLY A 61 -4.35 24.00 0.75
N LEU A 62 -4.45 22.80 0.20
CA LEU A 62 -5.62 21.95 0.40
C LEU A 62 -5.60 21.33 1.81
N GLY A 63 -6.77 21.13 2.39
CA GLY A 63 -6.91 20.39 3.64
C GLY A 63 -6.53 18.91 3.50
N ARG A 64 -6.62 18.15 4.60
CA ARG A 64 -6.40 16.69 4.55
C ARG A 64 -7.43 16.05 3.62
N ILE A 65 -6.95 15.38 2.57
CA ILE A 65 -7.79 14.57 1.70
C ILE A 65 -7.92 13.19 2.35
N TYR A 66 -9.11 12.91 2.85
CA TYR A 66 -9.46 11.60 3.39
C TYR A 66 -9.94 10.71 2.24
N GLY A 67 -9.59 9.44 2.29
CA GLY A 67 -10.01 8.45 1.30
C GLY A 67 -8.85 7.62 0.76
N GLY A 68 -9.22 6.51 0.13
CA GLY A 68 -8.28 5.53 -0.37
C GLY A 68 -8.03 4.40 0.63
N PHE A 69 -7.09 3.55 0.28
CA PHE A 69 -6.65 2.43 1.10
C PHE A 69 -5.75 2.93 2.23
N SER A 70 -6.26 2.86 3.46
CA SER A 70 -5.61 3.44 4.61
C SER A 70 -4.38 2.63 5.05
N ARG A 71 -3.55 3.24 5.92
CA ARG A 71 -2.45 2.53 6.59
C ARG A 71 -2.97 1.35 7.41
N ALA A 72 -4.08 1.56 8.14
CA ALA A 72 -4.67 0.51 8.96
C ALA A 72 -5.08 -0.70 8.12
N ASP A 73 -5.68 -0.48 6.94
CA ASP A 73 -6.08 -1.55 6.03
C ASP A 73 -4.86 -2.35 5.55
N ARG A 74 -3.77 -1.67 5.17
CA ARG A 74 -2.51 -2.33 4.78
C ARG A 74 -1.91 -3.15 5.90
N MET A 75 -1.81 -2.58 7.11
CA MET A 75 -1.27 -3.29 8.26
C MET A 75 -2.08 -4.54 8.59
N VAL A 76 -3.42 -4.44 8.58
CA VAL A 76 -4.31 -5.59 8.82
C VAL A 76 -4.09 -6.66 7.76
N ILE A 77 -4.08 -6.30 6.48
CA ILE A 77 -3.87 -7.28 5.39
C ILE A 77 -2.47 -7.88 5.46
N THR A 78 -1.44 -7.10 5.77
CA THR A 78 -0.07 -7.62 5.91
C THR A 78 0.02 -8.62 7.07
N VAL A 79 -0.55 -8.30 8.23
CA VAL A 79 -0.57 -9.21 9.38
C VAL A 79 -1.35 -10.49 9.07
N LEU A 80 -2.53 -10.36 8.45
CA LEU A 80 -3.32 -11.52 8.03
C LEU A 80 -2.57 -12.38 7.00
N GLY A 81 -1.90 -11.74 6.04
CA GLY A 81 -1.06 -12.41 5.06
C GLY A 81 0.10 -13.18 5.70
N MET A 82 0.77 -12.59 6.70
CA MET A 82 1.83 -13.25 7.47
C MET A 82 1.30 -14.44 8.27
N ILE A 83 0.14 -14.30 8.91
CA ILE A 83 -0.51 -15.42 9.63
C ILE A 83 -0.84 -16.54 8.65
N LEU A 84 -1.46 -16.22 7.52
CA LEU A 84 -1.81 -17.19 6.49
C LEU A 84 -0.55 -17.91 5.96
N ALA A 85 0.50 -17.18 5.64
CA ALA A 85 1.77 -17.76 5.20
C ALA A 85 2.40 -18.69 6.27
N SER A 86 2.31 -18.31 7.55
CA SER A 86 2.78 -19.14 8.66
C SER A 86 1.99 -20.46 8.79
N LEU A 87 0.67 -20.40 8.61
CA LEU A 87 -0.20 -21.58 8.62
C LEU A 87 0.08 -22.50 7.42
N GLN A 88 0.37 -21.92 6.26
CA GLN A 88 0.77 -22.65 5.06
C GLN A 88 2.13 -23.37 5.29
N ALA A 89 3.11 -22.67 5.85
CA ALA A 89 4.42 -23.24 6.18
C ALA A 89 4.33 -24.36 7.23
N ALA A 90 3.40 -24.26 8.16
CA ALA A 90 3.13 -25.30 9.17
C ALA A 90 2.35 -26.50 8.61
N GLY A 91 1.95 -26.49 7.34
CA GLY A 91 1.16 -27.55 6.72
C GLY A 91 -0.28 -27.68 7.23
N ILE A 92 -0.77 -26.69 7.99
CA ILE A 92 -2.13 -26.68 8.53
C ILE A 92 -3.15 -26.32 7.45
N PHE A 93 -2.71 -25.53 6.46
CA PHE A 93 -3.56 -25.02 5.40
C PHE A 93 -2.78 -24.94 4.08
N ALA A 94 -3.28 -25.61 3.06
CA ALA A 94 -2.71 -25.52 1.71
C ALA A 94 -3.66 -24.69 0.84
N LEU A 95 -3.38 -23.40 0.69
CA LEU A 95 -4.02 -22.54 -0.30
C LEU A 95 -2.97 -22.14 -1.33
N THR A 96 -2.81 -22.96 -2.35
CA THR A 96 -2.07 -22.55 -3.55
C THR A 96 -3.13 -22.22 -4.60
N VAL A 97 -3.37 -20.95 -4.84
CA VAL A 97 -4.22 -20.51 -5.94
C VAL A 97 -3.32 -20.29 -7.15
N THR A 98 -3.32 -21.25 -8.07
CA THR A 98 -2.66 -21.08 -9.37
C THR A 98 -3.55 -20.22 -10.23
N ILE A 99 -3.06 -19.05 -10.61
CA ILE A 99 -3.82 -18.08 -11.41
C ILE A 99 -3.40 -18.23 -12.86
N THR A 100 -4.34 -18.67 -13.67
CA THR A 100 -4.14 -18.90 -15.11
C THR A 100 -4.92 -17.86 -15.93
N GLY A 101 -4.31 -17.40 -17.03
CA GLY A 101 -4.90 -16.46 -17.98
C GLY A 101 -4.42 -15.02 -17.79
N ASP A 102 -4.41 -14.27 -18.90
CA ASP A 102 -3.83 -12.92 -18.97
C ASP A 102 -4.47 -11.92 -17.98
N PHE A 103 -5.78 -11.99 -17.80
CA PHE A 103 -6.49 -11.13 -16.87
C PHE A 103 -6.21 -11.49 -15.41
N GLY A 104 -6.12 -12.78 -15.11
CA GLY A 104 -5.74 -13.26 -13.77
C GLY A 104 -4.32 -12.84 -13.43
N SER A 105 -3.37 -13.05 -14.33
CA SER A 105 -1.98 -12.62 -14.17
C SER A 105 -1.85 -11.11 -13.96
N PHE A 106 -2.64 -10.31 -14.66
CA PHE A 106 -2.69 -8.86 -14.47
C PHE A 106 -3.17 -8.49 -13.06
N LEU A 107 -4.24 -9.13 -12.56
CA LEU A 107 -4.80 -8.85 -11.23
C LEU A 107 -3.79 -9.15 -10.11
N VAL A 108 -3.01 -10.20 -10.26
CA VAL A 108 -2.01 -10.63 -9.26
C VAL A 108 -0.60 -10.16 -9.59
N LEU A 109 -0.48 -9.25 -10.55
CA LEU A 109 0.77 -8.61 -10.93
C LEU A 109 1.86 -9.61 -11.35
N GLY A 110 1.46 -10.69 -12.02
CA GLY A 110 2.36 -11.71 -12.55
C GLY A 110 2.78 -12.79 -11.57
N LEU A 111 2.24 -12.85 -10.36
CA LEU A 111 2.47 -13.97 -9.46
C LEU A 111 1.79 -15.23 -10.00
N GLU A 112 2.58 -16.30 -10.18
CA GLU A 112 2.06 -17.60 -10.64
C GLU A 112 1.38 -18.38 -9.51
N GLU A 113 1.89 -18.22 -8.30
CA GLU A 113 1.34 -18.83 -7.08
C GLU A 113 1.06 -17.77 -6.02
N MET A 114 -0.17 -17.75 -5.50
CA MET A 114 -0.56 -16.85 -4.41
C MET A 114 -0.41 -17.54 -3.06
N ASN A 115 0.47 -16.99 -2.25
CA ASN A 115 0.57 -17.30 -0.82
C ASN A 115 0.17 -16.08 0.02
N GLY A 116 0.22 -16.21 1.34
CA GLY A 116 -0.15 -15.10 2.25
C GLY A 116 0.67 -13.82 2.03
N PHE A 117 1.96 -13.93 1.71
CA PHE A 117 2.82 -12.78 1.41
C PHE A 117 2.47 -12.15 0.05
N GLY A 118 2.22 -12.98 -0.96
CA GLY A 118 1.77 -12.51 -2.27
C GLY A 118 0.48 -11.71 -2.17
N ILE A 119 -0.49 -12.21 -1.40
CA ILE A 119 -1.74 -11.48 -1.11
C ILE A 119 -1.44 -10.10 -0.52
N ALA A 120 -0.62 -10.02 0.53
CA ALA A 120 -0.29 -8.75 1.19
C ALA A 120 0.35 -7.74 0.23
N VAL A 121 1.29 -8.18 -0.61
CA VAL A 121 2.00 -7.32 -1.58
C VAL A 121 1.07 -6.85 -2.70
N VAL A 122 0.27 -7.74 -3.28
CA VAL A 122 -0.70 -7.40 -4.35
C VAL A 122 -1.74 -6.39 -3.84
N PHE A 123 -2.33 -6.65 -2.67
CA PHE A 123 -3.28 -5.69 -2.08
C PHE A 123 -2.63 -4.35 -1.73
N SER A 124 -1.38 -4.33 -1.28
CA SER A 124 -0.66 -3.09 -1.01
C SER A 124 -0.41 -2.31 -2.30
N ALA A 125 -0.07 -2.98 -3.41
CA ALA A 125 0.12 -2.35 -4.71
C ALA A 125 -1.17 -1.73 -5.24
N TRP A 126 -2.24 -2.51 -5.33
CA TRP A 126 -3.54 -2.03 -5.81
C TRP A 126 -4.14 -0.96 -4.90
N GLY A 127 -4.05 -1.13 -3.59
CA GLY A 127 -4.49 -0.15 -2.61
C GLY A 127 -3.70 1.16 -2.68
N GLY A 128 -2.39 1.09 -2.90
CA GLY A 128 -1.52 2.25 -3.13
C GLY A 128 -1.91 3.00 -4.40
N MET A 129 -2.11 2.27 -5.51
CA MET A 129 -2.53 2.85 -6.79
C MET A 129 -3.92 3.48 -6.71
N TYR A 130 -4.88 2.80 -6.10
CA TYR A 130 -6.21 3.34 -5.85
C TYR A 130 -6.15 4.63 -5.03
N THR A 131 -5.36 4.65 -3.97
CA THR A 131 -5.18 5.83 -3.11
C THR A 131 -4.54 6.99 -3.88
N PHE A 132 -3.54 6.70 -4.70
CA PHE A 132 -2.91 7.71 -5.55
C PHE A 132 -3.93 8.36 -6.50
N ILE A 133 -4.67 7.54 -7.25
CA ILE A 133 -5.64 8.01 -8.25
C ILE A 133 -6.76 8.82 -7.58
N THR A 134 -7.36 8.30 -6.51
CA THR A 134 -8.46 8.98 -5.83
C THR A 134 -8.04 10.31 -5.23
N ARG A 135 -6.87 10.38 -4.60
CA ARG A 135 -6.36 11.64 -4.04
C ARG A 135 -5.99 12.64 -5.12
N PHE A 136 -5.40 12.18 -6.23
CA PHE A 136 -5.07 13.04 -7.36
C PHE A 136 -6.34 13.67 -7.97
N ILE A 137 -7.37 12.85 -8.25
CA ILE A 137 -8.64 13.34 -8.80
C ILE A 137 -9.32 14.32 -7.84
N SER A 138 -9.35 14.01 -6.53
CA SER A 138 -9.93 14.89 -5.52
C SER A 138 -9.18 16.22 -5.41
N ALA A 139 -7.84 16.18 -5.36
CA ALA A 139 -7.03 17.40 -5.32
C ALA A 139 -7.23 18.27 -6.57
N ARG A 140 -7.24 17.65 -7.74
CA ARG A 140 -7.50 18.34 -9.01
C ARG A 140 -8.87 19.00 -9.01
N GLY A 141 -9.92 18.29 -8.56
CA GLY A 141 -11.27 18.83 -8.50
C GLY A 141 -11.37 20.05 -7.58
N MET A 142 -10.74 19.99 -6.40
CA MET A 142 -10.70 21.10 -5.46
C MET A 142 -9.96 22.33 -6.01
N LEU A 143 -8.81 22.11 -6.67
CA LEU A 143 -8.00 23.20 -7.22
C LEU A 143 -8.67 23.86 -8.42
N LEU A 144 -9.30 23.12 -9.31
CA LEU A 144 -9.99 23.67 -10.48
C LEU A 144 -11.34 24.28 -10.12
N GLY A 145 -12.05 23.76 -9.11
CA GLY A 145 -13.30 24.34 -8.62
C GLY A 145 -13.12 25.59 -7.75
N SER A 146 -11.91 25.89 -7.30
CA SER A 146 -11.58 27.08 -6.51
C SER A 146 -11.09 28.27 -7.36
N VAL A 147 -10.93 28.10 -8.68
CA VAL A 147 -10.60 29.22 -9.60
C VAL A 147 -11.89 29.95 -9.91
N PRO A 148 -12.08 31.23 -9.46
CA PRO A 148 -13.21 32.03 -9.90
C PRO A 148 -13.09 32.23 -11.41
N GLU A 149 -14.19 32.03 -12.14
CA GLU A 149 -14.28 32.47 -13.53
C GLU A 149 -14.04 33.97 -13.59
N SER A 150 -12.90 34.38 -14.11
CA SER A 150 -12.48 35.77 -14.33
C SER A 150 -13.12 36.35 -15.57
#